data_c77067eafbbb38c5dce0c3e0d80fcf46
#
_entry.id   c77067eafbbb38c5dce0c3e0d80fcf46
#
_cell.length_a   1.000
_cell.length_b   1.000
_cell.length_c   1.000
_cell.angle_alpha   90.00
_cell.angle_beta   90.00
_cell.angle_gamma   90.00
#
_symmetry.space_group_name_H-M   'P 1'
#
loop_
_entity.id
_entity.type
_entity.pdbx_description
1 polymer ?
#
loop_
_entity_poly.entity_id
_entity_poly.type
_entity_poly.pdbx_seq_one_letter_code
_entity_poly.pdbx_strand_id
1 'polypeptide(L)'
;MKVLDILRVKGNTLYTVQPDEPLSKATQIMAEKDIGSLVVMEHGDLVGMLTFREVILCIVKSGGEIGNTLVRTAMDDAPLTCTPDTEIDEVRRMMLGRHARYMPVLNKKVLEGVISFYDVAKAVVDGQNFENKMLKAYIRDWPAEEDETPETKL
;
A
#
# COMPACT_ATOMS: atom_id res chain seq x y z
N MET A 1 -9.62 8.77 -7.93
CA MET A 1 -8.69 7.66 -8.18
C MET A 1 -8.99 6.52 -7.23
N LYS A 2 -9.04 5.33 -7.74
CA LYS A 2 -9.38 4.13 -6.97
C LYS A 2 -8.17 3.22 -6.83
N VAL A 3 -8.25 2.29 -5.89
CA VAL A 3 -7.22 1.27 -5.67
C VAL A 3 -6.89 0.54 -6.96
N LEU A 4 -7.89 0.24 -7.78
CA LEU A 4 -7.71 -0.43 -9.06
C LEU A 4 -6.70 0.31 -9.95
N ASP A 5 -6.69 1.63 -9.91
CA ASP A 5 -5.77 2.42 -10.73
C ASP A 5 -4.32 2.19 -10.33
N ILE A 6 -4.08 2.02 -9.02
CA ILE A 6 -2.74 1.69 -8.53
C ILE A 6 -2.34 0.29 -8.98
N LEU A 7 -3.26 -0.68 -8.84
CA LEU A 7 -2.95 -2.07 -9.21
C LEU A 7 -2.63 -2.20 -10.69
N ARG A 8 -3.29 -1.44 -11.54
CA ARG A 8 -3.02 -1.47 -12.98
C ARG A 8 -1.60 -1.04 -13.32
N VAL A 9 -1.06 -0.11 -12.54
CA VAL A 9 0.30 0.38 -12.75
C VAL A 9 1.31 -0.54 -12.08
N LYS A 10 0.99 -0.98 -10.86
CA LYS A 10 1.92 -1.77 -10.05
C LYS A 10 2.08 -3.19 -10.58
N GLY A 11 1.05 -3.74 -11.19
CA GLY A 11 1.06 -5.12 -11.64
C GLY A 11 0.48 -6.07 -10.60
N ASN A 12 0.45 -7.37 -10.96
CA ASN A 12 -0.24 -8.37 -10.17
C ASN A 12 0.69 -9.35 -9.44
N THR A 13 1.93 -8.98 -9.23
CA THR A 13 2.85 -9.85 -8.52
C THR A 13 2.46 -9.93 -7.06
N LEU A 14 2.17 -11.12 -6.57
CA LEU A 14 1.80 -11.37 -5.20
C LEU A 14 2.69 -12.42 -4.61
N TYR A 15 3.14 -12.19 -3.38
CA TYR A 15 3.88 -13.18 -2.63
C TYR A 15 3.06 -13.54 -1.41
N THR A 16 2.81 -14.83 -1.22
CA THR A 16 2.00 -15.33 -0.12
C THR A 16 2.76 -16.40 0.64
N VAL A 17 2.34 -16.64 1.86
CA VAL A 17 2.83 -17.75 2.69
C VAL A 17 1.65 -18.39 3.36
N GLN A 18 1.84 -19.62 3.86
CA GLN A 18 0.83 -20.31 4.62
C GLN A 18 1.09 -20.11 6.12
N PRO A 19 0.03 -20.16 6.94
CA PRO A 19 0.19 -19.86 8.36
C PRO A 19 1.06 -20.86 9.11
N ASP A 20 1.14 -22.10 8.65
CA ASP A 20 1.95 -23.11 9.32
C ASP A 20 3.39 -23.19 8.83
N GLU A 21 3.78 -22.31 7.93
CA GLU A 21 5.17 -22.24 7.52
C GLU A 21 6.01 -21.56 8.61
N PRO A 22 7.30 -21.94 8.70
CA PRO A 22 8.19 -21.28 9.66
C PRO A 22 8.35 -19.79 9.34
N LEU A 23 8.39 -18.98 10.39
CA LEU A 23 8.62 -17.54 10.21
C LEU A 23 9.96 -17.28 9.53
N SER A 24 10.97 -18.12 9.82
CA SER A 24 12.28 -18.02 9.18
C SER A 24 12.19 -18.12 7.67
N LYS A 25 11.31 -18.99 7.15
CA LYS A 25 11.12 -19.12 5.71
C LYS A 25 10.47 -17.84 5.13
N ALA A 26 9.49 -17.31 5.84
CA ALA A 26 8.83 -16.07 5.40
C ALA A 26 9.83 -14.91 5.35
N THR A 27 10.67 -14.77 6.38
CA THR A 27 11.67 -13.70 6.39
C THR A 27 12.69 -13.86 5.28
N GLN A 28 13.04 -15.09 4.94
CA GLN A 28 13.93 -15.36 3.82
C GLN A 28 13.33 -14.90 2.51
N ILE A 29 12.04 -15.19 2.28
CA ILE A 29 11.33 -14.73 1.08
C ILE A 29 11.33 -13.20 1.03
N MET A 30 11.03 -12.55 2.15
CA MET A 30 11.00 -11.09 2.21
C MET A 30 12.36 -10.50 1.84
N ALA A 31 13.43 -11.09 2.35
CA ALA A 31 14.79 -10.63 2.06
C ALA A 31 15.17 -10.87 0.61
N GLU A 32 14.90 -12.07 0.09
CA GLU A 32 15.27 -12.42 -1.28
C GLU A 32 14.52 -11.63 -2.33
N LYS A 33 13.23 -11.36 -2.07
CA LYS A 33 12.39 -10.61 -3.00
C LYS A 33 12.38 -9.11 -2.74
N ASP A 34 13.06 -8.67 -1.69
CA ASP A 34 13.12 -7.27 -1.31
C ASP A 34 11.71 -6.69 -1.14
N ILE A 35 10.90 -7.36 -0.37
CA ILE A 35 9.52 -6.94 -0.10
C ILE A 35 9.29 -6.83 1.40
N GLY A 36 8.40 -5.91 1.76
CA GLY A 36 8.13 -5.61 3.17
C GLY A 36 6.90 -6.30 3.74
N SER A 37 6.21 -7.11 2.95
CA SER A 37 4.99 -7.75 3.39
C SER A 37 4.74 -9.05 2.64
N LEU A 38 4.05 -9.97 3.33
CA LEU A 38 3.55 -11.20 2.74
C LEU A 38 2.11 -11.37 3.18
N VAL A 39 1.25 -11.78 2.28
CA VAL A 39 -0.12 -12.13 2.62
C VAL A 39 -0.15 -13.58 3.07
N VAL A 40 -0.83 -13.84 4.19
CA VAL A 40 -0.95 -15.18 4.72
C VAL A 40 -2.27 -15.76 4.23
N MET A 41 -2.17 -16.83 3.46
CA MET A 41 -3.34 -17.48 2.83
C MET A 41 -3.45 -18.90 3.33
N GLU A 42 -4.69 -19.34 3.59
CA GLU A 42 -4.98 -20.70 3.98
C GLU A 42 -6.23 -21.17 3.25
N HIS A 43 -6.11 -22.25 2.50
CA HIS A 43 -7.23 -22.82 1.74
C HIS A 43 -7.92 -21.78 0.84
N GLY A 44 -7.16 -20.89 0.24
CA GLY A 44 -7.71 -19.88 -0.66
C GLY A 44 -8.23 -18.64 0.04
N ASP A 45 -8.22 -18.59 1.37
CA ASP A 45 -8.70 -17.44 2.14
C ASP A 45 -7.55 -16.66 2.73
N LEU A 46 -7.72 -15.34 2.79
CA LEU A 46 -6.79 -14.49 3.49
C LEU A 46 -7.02 -14.65 4.99
N VAL A 47 -5.99 -15.08 5.71
CA VAL A 47 -6.08 -15.27 7.15
C VAL A 47 -5.22 -14.30 7.93
N GLY A 48 -4.32 -13.59 7.27
CA GLY A 48 -3.50 -12.62 7.97
C GLY A 48 -2.52 -11.92 7.04
N MET A 49 -1.72 -11.06 7.66
CA MET A 49 -0.67 -10.34 6.95
C MET A 49 0.59 -10.31 7.82
N LEU A 50 1.71 -10.49 7.18
CA LEU A 50 3.01 -10.46 7.82
C LEU A 50 3.81 -9.32 7.22
N THR A 51 4.25 -8.38 8.06
CA THR A 51 5.10 -7.28 7.64
C THR A 51 6.34 -7.25 8.50
N PHE A 52 7.29 -6.38 8.16
CA PHE A 52 8.48 -6.18 8.99
C PHE A 52 8.11 -5.89 10.43
N ARG A 53 7.00 -5.19 10.66
CA ARG A 53 6.55 -4.85 12.01
C ARG A 53 6.29 -6.11 12.83
N GLU A 54 5.54 -7.07 12.28
CA GLU A 54 5.22 -8.32 12.99
C GLU A 54 6.47 -9.14 13.24
N VAL A 55 7.39 -9.15 12.29
CA VAL A 55 8.66 -9.87 12.46
C VAL A 55 9.47 -9.23 13.60
N ILE A 56 9.59 -7.92 13.61
CA ILE A 56 10.34 -7.21 14.65
C ILE A 56 9.71 -7.44 16.01
N LEU A 57 8.37 -7.35 16.10
CA LEU A 57 7.67 -7.60 17.37
C LEU A 57 7.92 -9.03 17.86
N CYS A 58 7.94 -9.99 16.95
CA CYS A 58 8.21 -11.37 17.29
C CYS A 58 9.63 -11.54 17.85
N ILE A 59 10.60 -10.93 17.19
CA ILE A 59 12.01 -10.98 17.64
C ILE A 59 12.15 -10.40 19.03
N VAL A 60 11.52 -9.26 19.29
CA VAL A 60 11.58 -8.61 20.59
C VAL A 60 10.96 -9.49 21.66
N LYS A 61 9.80 -10.07 21.39
CA LYS A 61 9.11 -10.93 22.35
C LYS A 61 9.89 -12.20 22.63
N SER A 62 10.67 -12.68 21.67
CA SER A 62 11.43 -13.92 21.79
C SER A 62 12.84 -13.72 22.35
N GLY A 63 13.19 -12.49 22.72
CA GLY A 63 14.52 -12.24 23.26
C GLY A 63 15.61 -12.17 22.21
N GLY A 64 15.27 -11.90 20.96
CA GLY A 64 16.25 -11.71 19.90
C GLY A 64 16.31 -12.81 18.85
N GLU A 65 15.46 -13.82 18.97
CA GLU A 65 15.50 -14.96 18.05
C GLU A 65 14.12 -15.23 17.46
N ILE A 66 14.11 -15.78 16.26
CA ILE A 66 12.88 -16.23 15.64
C ILE A 66 12.55 -17.65 16.06
N GLY A 67 13.60 -18.49 16.22
CA GLY A 67 13.44 -19.86 16.66
C GLY A 67 12.53 -20.67 15.76
N ASN A 68 11.62 -21.44 16.37
CA ASN A 68 10.68 -22.29 15.67
C ASN A 68 9.30 -21.62 15.50
N THR A 69 9.25 -20.30 15.60
CA THR A 69 8.00 -19.56 15.49
C THR A 69 7.37 -19.78 14.11
N LEU A 70 6.07 -20.01 14.09
CA LEU A 70 5.31 -20.14 12.84
C LEU A 70 4.75 -18.78 12.43
N VAL A 71 4.51 -18.63 11.15
CA VAL A 71 3.87 -17.43 10.60
C VAL A 71 2.56 -17.13 11.33
N ARG A 72 1.77 -18.16 11.63
CA ARG A 72 0.50 -18.03 12.34
C ARG A 72 0.64 -17.28 13.65
N THR A 73 1.74 -17.49 14.35
CA THR A 73 1.97 -16.88 15.65
C THR A 73 2.34 -15.40 15.57
N ALA A 74 3.04 -15.02 14.49
CA ALA A 74 3.56 -13.67 14.34
C ALA A 74 2.64 -12.75 13.54
N MET A 75 1.84 -13.29 12.65
CA MET A 75 1.03 -12.49 11.71
C MET A 75 -0.01 -11.63 12.41
N ASP A 76 -0.40 -10.55 11.72
CA ASP A 76 -1.60 -9.80 12.07
C ASP A 76 -2.79 -10.58 11.52
N ASP A 77 -3.67 -11.07 12.38
CA ASP A 77 -4.80 -11.90 11.98
C ASP A 77 -6.06 -11.09 11.65
N ALA A 78 -5.99 -9.78 11.71
CA ALA A 78 -7.10 -8.91 11.38
C ALA A 78 -6.61 -7.65 10.64
N PRO A 79 -5.94 -7.83 9.50
CA PRO A 79 -5.41 -6.67 8.78
C PRO A 79 -6.53 -5.85 8.17
N LEU A 80 -6.27 -4.55 8.00
CA LEU A 80 -7.14 -3.72 7.21
C LEU A 80 -7.11 -4.23 5.77
N THR A 81 -8.26 -4.22 5.13
CA THR A 81 -8.38 -4.59 3.72
C THR A 81 -9.16 -3.53 2.97
N CYS A 82 -9.02 -3.52 1.67
CA CYS A 82 -9.81 -2.66 0.80
C CYS A 82 -10.23 -3.45 -0.44
N THR A 83 -11.02 -2.81 -1.27
CA THR A 83 -11.47 -3.41 -2.54
C THR A 83 -10.88 -2.61 -3.70
N PRO A 84 -10.91 -3.16 -4.92
CA PRO A 84 -10.46 -2.39 -6.08
C PRO A 84 -11.22 -1.07 -6.27
N ASP A 85 -12.45 -0.99 -5.79
CA ASP A 85 -13.28 0.20 -5.95
C ASP A 85 -13.12 1.21 -4.82
N THR A 86 -12.34 0.92 -3.80
CA THR A 86 -12.11 1.85 -2.70
C THR A 86 -11.36 3.09 -3.21
N GLU A 87 -11.82 4.26 -2.80
CA GLU A 87 -11.16 5.50 -3.17
C GLU A 87 -9.81 5.62 -2.47
N ILE A 88 -8.83 6.13 -3.18
CA ILE A 88 -7.47 6.27 -2.64
C ILE A 88 -7.47 7.15 -1.39
N ASP A 89 -8.30 8.18 -1.37
CA ASP A 89 -8.36 9.07 -0.22
C ASP A 89 -8.86 8.34 1.03
N GLU A 90 -9.79 7.41 0.86
CA GLU A 90 -10.26 6.59 1.96
C GLU A 90 -9.16 5.64 2.45
N VAL A 91 -8.46 5.00 1.53
CA VAL A 91 -7.34 4.11 1.89
C VAL A 91 -6.28 4.89 2.66
N ARG A 92 -5.97 6.10 2.22
CA ARG A 92 -5.01 6.95 2.91
C ARG A 92 -5.43 7.20 4.35
N ARG A 93 -6.70 7.54 4.56
CA ARG A 93 -7.22 7.77 5.91
C ARG A 93 -7.15 6.51 6.77
N MET A 94 -7.50 5.36 6.20
CA MET A 94 -7.42 4.08 6.90
C MET A 94 -5.99 3.76 7.33
N MET A 95 -5.05 3.91 6.41
CA MET A 95 -3.64 3.64 6.70
C MET A 95 -3.08 4.58 7.78
N LEU A 96 -3.41 5.86 7.69
CA LEU A 96 -2.94 6.83 8.68
C LEU A 96 -3.55 6.55 10.06
N GLY A 97 -4.82 6.18 10.10
CA GLY A 97 -5.52 5.91 11.35
C GLY A 97 -4.99 4.72 12.12
N ARG A 98 -4.49 3.71 11.43
CA ARG A 98 -3.98 2.49 12.04
C ARG A 98 -2.47 2.35 11.91
N HIS A 99 -1.79 3.33 11.37
CA HIS A 99 -0.35 3.27 11.06
C HIS A 99 -0.02 2.05 10.20
N ALA A 100 -0.95 1.65 9.34
CA ALA A 100 -0.73 0.51 8.45
C ALA A 100 0.09 0.94 7.25
N ARG A 101 1.08 0.14 6.90
CA ARG A 101 1.94 0.43 5.74
C ARG A 101 1.58 -0.39 4.53
N TYR A 102 0.79 -1.44 4.71
CA TYR A 102 0.40 -2.35 3.65
C TYR A 102 -1.07 -2.72 3.84
N MET A 103 -1.77 -2.91 2.76
CA MET A 103 -3.18 -3.25 2.80
C MET A 103 -3.51 -4.21 1.67
N PRO A 104 -3.99 -5.42 1.99
CA PRO A 104 -4.44 -6.34 0.97
C PRO A 104 -5.69 -5.83 0.27
N VAL A 105 -5.78 -6.10 -1.01
CA VAL A 105 -6.92 -5.74 -1.84
C VAL A 105 -7.70 -7.01 -2.16
N LEU A 106 -8.94 -7.06 -1.70
CA LEU A 106 -9.82 -8.20 -1.88
C LEU A 106 -11.01 -7.82 -2.76
N ASN A 107 -11.31 -8.68 -3.72
CA ASN A 107 -12.53 -8.56 -4.51
C ASN A 107 -13.37 -9.78 -4.18
N LYS A 108 -14.40 -9.60 -3.34
CA LYS A 108 -15.26 -10.70 -2.91
C LYS A 108 -14.47 -11.90 -2.40
N LYS A 109 -13.55 -11.69 -1.50
CA LYS A 109 -12.69 -12.73 -0.91
C LYS A 109 -11.55 -13.19 -1.81
N VAL A 110 -11.44 -12.73 -3.03
CA VAL A 110 -10.33 -13.05 -3.91
C VAL A 110 -9.25 -11.99 -3.73
N LEU A 111 -8.05 -12.43 -3.37
CA LEU A 111 -6.92 -11.53 -3.21
C LEU A 111 -6.45 -11.07 -4.59
N GLU A 112 -6.48 -9.77 -4.83
CA GLU A 112 -6.04 -9.22 -6.11
C GLU A 112 -4.70 -8.51 -6.03
N GLY A 113 -4.27 -8.12 -4.87
CA GLY A 113 -2.99 -7.45 -4.72
C GLY A 113 -2.78 -6.93 -3.33
N VAL A 114 -1.67 -6.24 -3.14
CA VAL A 114 -1.35 -5.52 -1.91
C VAL A 114 -0.90 -4.14 -2.32
N ILE A 115 -1.43 -3.13 -1.66
CA ILE A 115 -0.94 -1.77 -1.84
C ILE A 115 -0.19 -1.33 -0.60
N SER A 116 0.86 -0.56 -0.81
CA SER A 116 1.65 0.00 0.27
C SER A 116 1.33 1.46 0.47
N PHE A 117 1.69 1.98 1.64
CA PHE A 117 1.59 3.43 1.87
C PHE A 117 2.41 4.21 0.84
N TYR A 118 3.54 3.66 0.42
CA TYR A 118 4.35 4.26 -0.64
C TYR A 118 3.55 4.39 -1.94
N ASP A 119 2.83 3.33 -2.33
CA ASP A 119 2.00 3.36 -3.54
C ASP A 119 0.93 4.44 -3.48
N VAL A 120 0.31 4.58 -2.30
CA VAL A 120 -0.73 5.58 -2.10
C VAL A 120 -0.14 6.98 -2.13
N ALA A 121 0.98 7.19 -1.45
CA ALA A 121 1.64 8.50 -1.44
C ALA A 121 2.07 8.90 -2.84
N LYS A 122 2.62 7.96 -3.60
CA LYS A 122 3.04 8.23 -4.98
C LYS A 122 1.83 8.60 -5.84
N ALA A 123 0.73 7.89 -5.70
CA ALA A 123 -0.48 8.17 -6.47
C ALA A 123 -1.01 9.57 -6.16
N VAL A 124 -1.00 9.97 -4.89
CA VAL A 124 -1.44 11.30 -4.49
C VAL A 124 -0.53 12.38 -5.08
N VAL A 125 0.78 12.20 -4.99
CA VAL A 125 1.74 13.15 -5.53
C VAL A 125 1.61 13.25 -7.04
N ASP A 126 1.53 12.11 -7.74
CA ASP A 126 1.38 12.09 -9.19
C ASP A 126 0.07 12.76 -9.61
N GLY A 127 -0.99 12.54 -8.84
CA GLY A 127 -2.27 13.19 -9.10
C GLY A 127 -2.18 14.70 -8.95
N GLN A 128 -1.54 15.18 -7.89
CA GLN A 128 -1.33 16.60 -7.68
C GLN A 128 -0.47 17.22 -8.79
N ASN A 129 0.58 16.53 -9.20
CA ASN A 129 1.42 17.01 -10.28
C ASN A 129 0.65 17.11 -11.58
N PHE A 130 -0.20 16.13 -11.86
CA PHE A 130 -1.04 16.17 -13.05
C PHE A 130 -2.00 17.35 -12.99
N GLU A 131 -2.67 17.56 -11.87
CA GLU A 131 -3.58 18.67 -11.68
C GLU A 131 -2.85 20.01 -11.82
N ASN A 132 -1.66 20.12 -11.28
CA ASN A 132 -0.86 21.33 -11.40
C ASN A 132 -0.49 21.61 -12.85
N LYS A 133 -0.12 20.57 -13.60
CA LYS A 133 0.20 20.73 -15.01
C LYS A 133 -1.01 21.17 -15.80
N MET A 134 -2.17 20.59 -15.53
CA MET A 134 -3.41 20.96 -16.20
C MET A 134 -3.77 22.41 -15.89
N LEU A 135 -3.65 22.80 -14.64
CA LEU A 135 -3.94 24.17 -14.24
C LEU A 135 -2.98 25.16 -14.90
N LYS A 136 -1.70 24.84 -14.92
CA LYS A 136 -0.72 25.69 -15.58
C LYS A 136 -1.00 25.83 -17.07
N ALA A 137 -1.37 24.75 -17.72
CA ALA A 137 -1.72 24.80 -19.14
C ALA A 137 -2.95 25.66 -19.36
N TYR A 138 -3.95 25.52 -18.49
CA TYR A 138 -5.15 26.33 -18.57
C TYR A 138 -4.83 27.82 -18.42
N ILE A 139 -4.02 28.17 -17.45
CA ILE A 139 -3.62 29.55 -17.22
C ILE A 139 -2.80 30.07 -18.40
N ARG A 140 -1.85 29.27 -18.89
CA ARG A 140 -1.01 29.67 -20.01
C ARG A 140 -1.82 29.95 -21.26
N ASP A 141 -2.83 29.11 -21.52
CA ASP A 141 -3.62 29.22 -22.72
C ASP A 141 -4.85 30.10 -22.56
N TRP A 142 -5.04 30.69 -21.38
CA TRP A 142 -6.16 31.57 -21.14
C TRP A 142 -6.00 32.83 -21.98
N PRO A 143 -7.04 33.28 -22.69
CA PRO A 143 -6.95 34.51 -23.46
C PRO A 143 -6.60 35.69 -22.59
N ALA A 144 -5.58 36.40 -22.97
CA ALA A 144 -5.24 37.59 -22.23
C ALA A 144 -6.32 38.62 -22.46
N GLU A 145 -6.76 39.26 -21.40
CA GLU A 145 -7.74 40.24 -21.57
C GLU A 145 -6.99 41.43 -21.86
N GLU A 146 -7.22 41.98 -23.00
CA GLU A 146 -6.51 43.04 -23.32
C GLU A 146 -6.53 44.06 -22.35
N ASP A 147 -5.64 44.55 -22.27
CA ASP A 147 -5.51 45.68 -21.54
C ASP A 147 -5.65 45.70 -20.18
N GLU A 148 -5.75 45.05 -19.74
CA GLU A 148 -5.94 45.07 -18.50
C GLU A 148 -4.89 45.54 -17.85
N THR A 149 -4.42 45.84 -17.57
CA THR A 149 -3.60 46.29 -16.90
C THR A 149 -2.73 46.39 -16.47
N PRO A 150 -2.41 46.60 -16.30
CA PRO A 150 -1.42 46.64 -16.18
C PRO A 150 -0.61 46.98 -15.21
N GLU A 151 -0.46 47.56 -14.82
CA GLU A 151 0.28 48.04 -14.14
C GLU A 151 0.53 47.66 -12.96
N THR A 152 0.31 47.19 -12.52
CA THR A 152 0.40 46.71 -11.44
C THR A 152 1.61 46.40 -11.15
N LYS A 153 2.29 46.49 -11.46
CA LYS A 153 3.39 46.30 -11.30
C LYS A 153 3.92 46.49 -10.13
N LEU A 154 3.80 46.35 -9.34
CA LEU A 154 4.36 46.58 -8.20
C LEU A 154 5.23 45.63 -7.80
#